data_25d056db7ca31d80ecb2fdee60a1c886
#
_entry.id   25d056db7ca31d80ecb2fdee60a1c886
#
_cell.length_a   1.000
_cell.length_b   1.000
_cell.length_c   1.000
_cell.angle_alpha   90.00
_cell.angle_beta   90.00
_cell.angle_gamma   90.00
#
_symmetry.space_group_name_H-M   'P 1'
#
loop_
_entity.id
_entity.type
_entity.pdbx_description
1 polymer ?
#
loop_
_entity_poly.entity_id
_entity_poly.type
_entity_poly.pdbx_seq_one_letter_code
_entity_poly.pdbx_strand_id
1 'polypeptide(L)'
;MNDIGHNNPPTDEDILRDTLVENNVDLVDRVEALMDSMTRTPAVVGADNAGAVGDFIKQLSAANKEATARRVATKEPYLAGGRVVDGFFKGLGGKVEDAKKDMEARLNIHLRVVAAEERA
;
A
#
# COMPACT_ATOMS: atom_id res chain seq x y z
N MET A 1 -25.79 19.50 -10.66
CA MET A 1 -25.45 18.72 -10.59
C MET A 1 -25.16 17.80 -11.41
N ASN A 2 -24.64 17.49 -11.97
CA ASN A 2 -24.45 16.56 -12.63
C ASN A 2 -24.24 15.41 -12.29
N ASP A 3 -24.61 15.20 -12.19
CA ASP A 3 -24.78 14.18 -11.46
C ASP A 3 -24.63 12.84 -11.94
N ILE A 4 -24.09 12.64 -13.07
CA ILE A 4 -23.79 11.35 -13.64
C ILE A 4 -22.90 10.54 -12.72
N GLY A 5 -21.93 11.19 -12.11
CA GLY A 5 -21.06 10.57 -11.12
C GLY A 5 -21.79 10.11 -9.87
N HIS A 6 -22.95 10.69 -9.59
CA HIS A 6 -23.71 10.36 -8.38
C HIS A 6 -24.46 9.06 -8.48
N ASN A 7 -24.67 8.57 -9.68
CA ASN A 7 -25.40 7.33 -9.89
C ASN A 7 -24.49 6.10 -9.87
N ASN A 8 -23.19 6.32 -9.87
CA ASN A 8 -22.23 5.22 -9.82
C ASN A 8 -22.07 4.74 -8.38
N PRO A 9 -22.05 3.43 -8.14
CA PRO A 9 -21.76 2.93 -6.80
C PRO A 9 -20.35 3.32 -6.38
N PRO A 10 -20.08 3.48 -5.08
CA PRO A 10 -18.72 3.76 -4.61
C PRO A 10 -17.80 2.60 -4.94
N THR A 11 -16.56 2.91 -5.31
CA THR A 11 -15.53 1.91 -5.53
C THR A 11 -14.99 1.39 -4.20
N ASP A 12 -14.27 0.27 -4.24
CA ASP A 12 -13.58 -0.25 -3.05
C ASP A 12 -12.60 0.78 -2.49
N GLU A 13 -11.97 1.56 -3.35
CA GLU A 13 -11.06 2.63 -2.93
C GLU A 13 -11.81 3.75 -2.20
N ASP A 14 -12.99 4.12 -2.66
CA ASP A 14 -13.81 5.14 -2.01
C ASP A 14 -14.27 4.66 -0.64
N ILE A 15 -14.69 3.41 -0.54
CA ILE A 15 -15.11 2.80 0.73
C ILE A 15 -13.93 2.79 1.71
N LEU A 16 -12.75 2.43 1.23
CA LEU A 16 -11.54 2.40 2.07
C LEU A 16 -11.20 3.80 2.58
N ARG A 17 -11.26 4.83 1.71
CA ARG A 17 -11.00 6.21 2.14
C ARG A 17 -11.96 6.65 3.22
N ASP A 18 -13.25 6.37 3.04
CA ASP A 18 -14.28 6.73 4.02
C ASP A 18 -14.03 6.02 5.36
N THR A 19 -13.66 4.75 5.32
CA THR A 19 -13.33 3.97 6.51
C THR A 19 -12.10 4.56 7.22
N LEU A 20 -11.07 4.95 6.47
CA LEU A 20 -9.88 5.58 7.04
C LEU A 20 -10.22 6.89 7.73
N VAL A 21 -11.06 7.71 7.14
CA VAL A 21 -11.50 8.97 7.76
C VAL A 21 -12.27 8.68 9.04
N GLU A 22 -13.22 7.76 9.01
CA GLU A 22 -14.02 7.41 10.18
C GLU A 22 -13.16 6.88 11.33
N ASN A 23 -12.19 6.04 11.04
CA ASN A 23 -11.34 5.43 12.04
C ASN A 23 -10.24 6.36 12.57
N ASN A 24 -10.02 7.50 11.93
CA ASN A 24 -8.96 8.44 12.27
C ASN A 24 -9.46 9.88 12.44
N VAL A 25 -10.74 10.06 12.81
CA VAL A 25 -11.34 11.39 12.99
C VAL A 25 -10.53 12.25 13.93
N ASP A 26 -10.06 11.68 15.04
CA ASP A 26 -9.25 12.40 16.02
C ASP A 26 -7.96 12.96 15.43
N LEU A 27 -7.27 12.15 14.60
CA LEU A 27 -6.04 12.59 13.95
C LEU A 27 -6.32 13.62 12.86
N VAL A 28 -7.36 13.40 12.06
CA VAL A 28 -7.78 14.35 11.01
C VAL A 28 -8.09 15.71 11.63
N ASP A 29 -8.90 15.73 12.70
CA ASP A 29 -9.26 16.97 13.39
C ASP A 29 -8.04 17.66 13.98
N ARG A 30 -7.13 16.90 14.55
CA ARG A 30 -5.88 17.43 15.11
C ARG A 30 -5.01 18.07 14.04
N VAL A 31 -4.87 17.42 12.87
CA VAL A 31 -4.10 17.97 11.76
C VAL A 31 -4.75 19.25 11.23
N GLU A 32 -6.06 19.27 11.10
CA GLU A 32 -6.78 20.46 10.65
C GLU A 32 -6.59 21.63 11.63
N ALA A 33 -6.63 21.37 12.94
CA ALA A 33 -6.38 22.38 13.94
C ALA A 33 -4.95 22.91 13.88
N LEU A 34 -3.98 22.04 13.62
CA LEU A 34 -2.57 22.44 13.44
C LEU A 34 -2.40 23.30 12.19
N MET A 35 -3.07 22.96 11.09
CA MET A 35 -3.03 23.75 9.86
C MET A 35 -3.66 25.13 10.07
N ASP A 36 -4.76 25.22 10.81
CA ASP A 36 -5.36 26.48 11.20
C ASP A 36 -4.38 27.33 12.00
N SER A 37 -3.70 26.72 12.97
CA SER A 37 -2.69 27.42 13.78
C SER A 37 -1.55 27.93 12.92
N MET A 38 -1.17 27.19 11.88
CA MET A 38 -0.13 27.60 10.94
C MET A 38 -0.50 28.93 10.25
N THR A 39 -1.76 29.10 9.85
CA THR A 39 -2.21 30.33 9.18
C THR A 39 -2.15 31.55 10.09
N ARG A 40 -2.18 31.34 11.41
CA ARG A 40 -2.11 32.42 12.40
C ARG A 40 -0.69 32.67 12.92
N THR A 41 0.28 31.87 12.49
CA THR A 41 1.67 32.01 12.92
C THR A 41 2.32 33.16 12.15
N PRO A 42 3.04 34.08 12.84
CA PRO A 42 3.74 35.15 12.15
C PRO A 42 4.76 34.63 11.15
N ALA A 43 4.89 35.33 10.02
CA ALA A 43 5.86 34.96 8.99
C ALA A 43 7.31 35.12 9.45
N VAL A 44 7.56 36.05 10.39
CA VAL A 44 8.89 36.32 10.90
C VAL A 44 9.02 35.76 12.31
N VAL A 45 10.04 34.92 12.50
CA VAL A 45 10.38 34.35 13.81
C VAL A 45 11.51 35.15 14.41
N GLY A 46 11.32 35.62 15.67
CA GLY A 46 12.31 36.34 16.42
C GLY A 46 12.32 35.88 17.86
N ALA A 47 13.02 36.65 18.73
CA ALA A 47 13.15 36.30 20.15
C ALA A 47 11.79 36.20 20.85
N ASP A 48 10.80 37.00 20.39
CA ASP A 48 9.50 37.10 21.03
C ASP A 48 8.65 35.83 20.84
N ASN A 49 8.77 35.17 19.71
CA ASN A 49 7.91 34.05 19.35
C ASN A 49 8.67 32.74 19.08
N ALA A 50 9.99 32.74 19.20
CA ALA A 50 10.79 31.55 18.91
C ALA A 50 10.40 30.34 19.78
N GLY A 51 10.10 30.57 21.06
CA GLY A 51 9.68 29.48 21.95
C GLY A 51 8.35 28.87 21.54
N ALA A 52 7.37 29.71 21.20
CA ALA A 52 6.07 29.25 20.76
C ALA A 52 6.15 28.51 19.44
N VAL A 53 6.96 29.00 18.49
CA VAL A 53 7.20 28.34 17.21
C VAL A 53 7.89 27.00 17.43
N GLY A 54 8.86 26.93 18.34
CA GLY A 54 9.53 25.67 18.69
C GLY A 54 8.55 24.64 19.25
N ASP A 55 7.63 25.04 20.11
CA ASP A 55 6.60 24.17 20.66
C ASP A 55 5.63 23.70 19.57
N PHE A 56 5.28 24.58 18.64
CA PHE A 56 4.43 24.23 17.51
C PHE A 56 5.10 23.21 16.60
N ILE A 57 6.39 23.36 16.33
CA ILE A 57 7.16 22.36 15.56
C ILE A 57 7.10 21.00 16.23
N LYS A 58 7.20 20.94 17.56
CA LYS A 58 7.08 19.68 18.30
C LYS A 58 5.71 19.04 18.12
N GLN A 59 4.65 19.85 18.12
CA GLN A 59 3.29 19.35 17.88
C GLN A 59 3.13 18.81 16.46
N LEU A 60 3.69 19.49 15.47
CA LEU A 60 3.69 19.02 14.09
C LEU A 60 4.45 17.69 13.95
N SER A 61 5.61 17.59 14.58
CA SER A 61 6.40 16.35 14.59
C SER A 61 5.64 15.20 15.25
N ALA A 62 4.96 15.46 16.36
CA ALA A 62 4.18 14.44 17.06
C ALA A 62 3.02 13.95 16.21
N ALA A 63 2.32 14.85 15.51
CA ALA A 63 1.23 14.49 14.61
C ALA A 63 1.75 13.65 13.42
N ASN A 64 2.91 14.01 12.88
CA ASN A 64 3.52 13.25 11.80
C ASN A 64 3.92 11.85 12.23
N LYS A 65 4.49 11.71 13.44
CA LYS A 65 4.84 10.39 13.99
C LYS A 65 3.59 9.52 14.19
N GLU A 66 2.51 10.12 14.69
CA GLU A 66 1.27 9.41 14.87
C GLU A 66 0.69 8.94 13.54
N ALA A 67 0.69 9.80 12.52
CA ALA A 67 0.22 9.44 11.18
C ALA A 67 1.05 8.28 10.60
N THR A 68 2.36 8.33 10.76
CA THR A 68 3.24 7.26 10.28
C THR A 68 2.97 5.94 11.00
N ALA A 69 2.82 5.97 12.33
CA ALA A 69 2.53 4.77 13.10
C ALA A 69 1.19 4.14 12.70
N ARG A 70 0.15 4.95 12.51
CA ARG A 70 -1.16 4.48 12.08
C ARG A 70 -1.12 3.92 10.66
N ARG A 71 -0.35 4.55 9.77
CA ARG A 71 -0.17 4.04 8.41
C ARG A 71 0.42 2.64 8.41
N VAL A 72 1.47 2.42 9.17
CA VAL A 72 2.14 1.12 9.26
C VAL A 72 1.19 0.06 9.83
N ALA A 73 0.53 0.38 10.94
CA ALA A 73 -0.39 -0.56 11.60
C ALA A 73 -1.60 -0.89 10.72
N THR A 74 -2.20 0.12 10.09
CA THR A 74 -3.38 -0.06 9.24
C THR A 74 -3.05 -0.85 7.98
N LYS A 75 -1.86 -0.64 7.42
CA LYS A 75 -1.43 -1.30 6.19
C LYS A 75 -1.11 -2.79 6.39
N GLU A 76 -0.71 -3.21 7.58
CA GLU A 76 -0.25 -4.57 7.84
C GLU A 76 -1.21 -5.67 7.38
N PRO A 77 -2.52 -5.61 7.66
CA PRO A 77 -3.45 -6.65 7.18
C PRO A 77 -3.49 -6.77 5.66
N TYR A 78 -3.32 -5.65 4.95
CA TYR A 78 -3.31 -5.66 3.48
C TYR A 78 -2.01 -6.28 2.95
N LEU A 79 -0.89 -6.02 3.61
CA LEU A 79 0.38 -6.67 3.26
C LEU A 79 0.32 -8.16 3.53
N ALA A 80 -0.25 -8.57 4.65
CA ALA A 80 -0.43 -9.99 4.98
C ALA A 80 -1.32 -10.67 3.94
N GLY A 81 -2.42 -10.01 3.54
CA GLY A 81 -3.29 -10.50 2.48
C GLY A 81 -2.57 -10.66 1.16
N GLY A 82 -1.73 -9.68 0.81
CA GLY A 82 -0.89 -9.74 -0.39
C GLY A 82 0.06 -10.93 -0.39
N ARG A 83 0.67 -11.21 0.75
CA ARG A 83 1.55 -12.38 0.90
C ARG A 83 0.79 -13.70 0.69
N VAL A 84 -0.45 -13.78 1.18
CA VAL A 84 -1.31 -14.95 0.97
C VAL A 84 -1.62 -15.13 -0.52
N VAL A 85 -2.00 -14.05 -1.20
CA VAL A 85 -2.27 -14.07 -2.63
C VAL A 85 -1.04 -14.53 -3.41
N ASP A 86 0.11 -13.93 -3.14
CA ASP A 86 1.37 -14.29 -3.80
C ASP A 86 1.71 -15.76 -3.57
N GLY A 87 1.60 -16.24 -2.35
CA GLY A 87 1.90 -17.62 -2.00
C GLY A 87 1.01 -18.62 -2.74
N PHE A 88 -0.27 -18.29 -2.84
CA PHE A 88 -1.23 -19.13 -3.57
C PHE A 88 -0.85 -19.28 -5.04
N PHE A 89 -0.64 -18.17 -5.73
CA PHE A 89 -0.34 -18.22 -7.17
C PHE A 89 1.07 -18.73 -7.45
N LYS A 90 2.04 -18.41 -6.62
CA LYS A 90 3.39 -18.96 -6.74
C LYS A 90 3.39 -20.49 -6.55
N GLY A 91 2.55 -20.98 -5.64
CA GLY A 91 2.39 -22.42 -5.45
C GLY A 91 1.84 -23.12 -6.70
N LEU A 92 0.80 -22.53 -7.31
CA LEU A 92 0.23 -23.05 -8.54
C LEU A 92 1.25 -23.01 -9.68
N GLY A 93 1.91 -21.86 -9.85
CA GLY A 93 2.93 -21.69 -10.89
C GLY A 93 4.09 -22.67 -10.75
N GLY A 94 4.51 -22.94 -9.52
CA GLY A 94 5.56 -23.90 -9.24
C GLY A 94 5.18 -25.31 -9.68
N LYS A 95 3.96 -25.73 -9.39
CA LYS A 95 3.46 -27.05 -9.83
C LYS A 95 3.43 -27.15 -11.34
N VAL A 96 2.97 -26.10 -12.01
CA VAL A 96 2.89 -26.09 -13.49
C VAL A 96 4.30 -26.11 -14.08
N GLU A 97 5.23 -25.32 -13.53
CA GLU A 97 6.60 -25.30 -14.01
C GLU A 97 7.30 -26.63 -13.83
N ASP A 98 7.11 -27.31 -12.70
CA ASP A 98 7.67 -28.64 -12.47
C ASP A 98 7.11 -29.67 -13.46
N ALA A 99 5.80 -29.61 -13.71
CA ALA A 99 5.16 -30.50 -14.68
C ALA A 99 5.70 -30.25 -16.10
N LYS A 100 5.88 -28.97 -16.45
CA LYS A 100 6.44 -28.58 -17.75
C LYS A 100 7.84 -29.14 -17.94
N LYS A 101 8.71 -28.99 -16.93
CA LYS A 101 10.07 -29.52 -16.99
C LYS A 101 10.09 -31.04 -17.14
N ASP A 102 9.19 -31.73 -16.43
CA ASP A 102 9.08 -33.18 -16.52
C ASP A 102 8.66 -33.60 -17.94
N MET A 103 7.67 -32.92 -18.51
CA MET A 103 7.23 -33.21 -19.86
C MET A 103 8.30 -32.88 -20.90
N GLU A 104 9.02 -31.79 -20.74
CA GLU A 104 10.13 -31.45 -21.62
C GLU A 104 11.24 -32.52 -21.57
N ALA A 105 11.54 -33.03 -20.39
CA ALA A 105 12.50 -34.12 -20.25
C ALA A 105 12.06 -35.38 -20.97
N ARG A 106 10.78 -35.75 -20.84
CA ARG A 106 10.21 -36.91 -21.54
C ARG A 106 10.27 -36.74 -23.06
N LEU A 107 9.90 -35.56 -23.54
CA LEU A 107 9.97 -35.25 -24.98
C LEU A 107 11.39 -35.33 -25.48
N ASN A 108 12.37 -34.79 -24.75
CA ASN A 108 13.78 -34.81 -25.14
C ASN A 108 14.33 -36.24 -25.24
N ILE A 109 13.92 -37.13 -24.36
CA ILE A 109 14.29 -38.54 -24.44
C ILE A 109 13.78 -39.15 -25.75
N HIS A 110 12.51 -38.89 -26.08
CA HIS A 110 11.92 -39.39 -27.34
C HIS A 110 12.65 -38.86 -28.57
N LEU A 111 12.96 -37.56 -28.59
CA LEU A 111 13.67 -36.92 -29.69
C LEU A 111 15.06 -37.51 -29.89
N ARG A 112 15.76 -37.87 -28.82
CA ARG A 112 17.07 -38.54 -28.89
C ARG A 112 16.95 -39.96 -29.50
N VAL A 113 15.91 -40.68 -29.10
CA VAL A 113 15.63 -42.03 -29.66
C VAL A 113 15.39 -41.93 -31.15
N VAL A 114 14.53 -41.00 -31.59
CA VAL A 114 14.24 -40.79 -33.02
C VAL A 114 15.52 -40.43 -33.78
N ALA A 115 16.32 -39.53 -33.25
CA ALA A 115 17.58 -39.12 -33.88
C ALA A 115 18.56 -40.31 -34.01
N ALA A 116 18.62 -41.17 -33.00
CA ALA A 116 19.47 -42.36 -33.05
C ALA A 116 18.97 -43.37 -34.11
N GLU A 117 17.67 -43.58 -34.23
CA GLU A 117 17.08 -44.43 -35.23
C GLU A 117 17.37 -43.93 -36.64
N GLU A 118 17.27 -42.60 -36.85
CA GLU A 118 17.57 -42.03 -38.18
C GLU A 118 19.03 -42.17 -38.56
N ARG A 119 19.94 -42.28 -37.59
CA ARG A 119 21.37 -42.45 -37.85
C ARG A 119 21.75 -43.91 -38.11
N ALA A 120 20.93 -44.84 -37.70
CA ALA A 120 21.23 -46.27 -37.79
C ALA A 120 21.16 -46.82 -39.24
#